data_96359a25c66c32463167c940a07cb4d2
#
_entry.id   96359a25c66c32463167c940a07cb4d2
#
_cell.length_a   1.000
_cell.length_b   1.000
_cell.length_c   1.000
_cell.angle_alpha   90.00
_cell.angle_beta   90.00
_cell.angle_gamma   90.00
#
_symmetry.space_group_name_H-M   'P 1'
#
loop_
_entity.id
_entity.type
_entity.pdbx_description
1 polymer ?
#
loop_
_entity_poly.entity_id
_entity_poly.type
_entity_poly.pdbx_seq_one_letter_code
_entity_poly.pdbx_strand_id
1 'polypeptide(L)'
;MSAPAALRAALLAAALLGAGHAAAETAKEQIQRGRYLATAADCIACHTVDQRKPFAGGYPIATPFGTIYGPNITPDKATGIGAWSDEEFVRALHEGVGRRGEHLYPAFPYSSFTKMPREDVLAIKAYLFSLPAISQKTLDNPLSFPFNQRAILAGWKLFNFTPGPLPADSGGRGADWKRGQYLAEGLAHCQECHTPRTLTMGLDKKLAYGGAMLGGWQAYNITPDALSGVGSWSDVELTQYLRSGVVEGKASAAGGMAEVIDNSLRHLSADDVRALVVYLRGVAPVHDSRDAKARHAFGAVAGDDTLLRGAAGVSAGNVASGGAELFSGNCASCHSAAGSGSVGGYYPSLLHNSAVGARDPNNLVMSILHGVTRGETFMPGFAEHLDDAQIATLSNYLLKQFGNGEVTVTADFVAEQRRGGPASPLPKLMLGGAVLALLLVLTLFLRRRRGRKKG
;
A
#
# COMPACT_ATOMS: atom_id res chain seq x y z
N MET A 1 -32.58 17.71 60.95
CA MET A 1 -31.17 17.72 61.44
C MET A 1 -30.27 17.94 60.25
N SER A 2 -29.76 19.16 60.12
CA SER A 2 -28.92 19.57 58.97
C SER A 2 -27.46 19.22 59.24
N ALA A 3 -26.82 18.52 58.33
CA ALA A 3 -25.39 18.20 58.43
C ALA A 3 -24.53 19.51 58.51
N PRO A 4 -23.54 19.56 59.37
CA PRO A 4 -22.75 20.78 59.61
C PRO A 4 -21.98 21.21 58.35
N ALA A 5 -21.94 22.52 58.12
CA ALA A 5 -21.31 23.15 56.94
C ALA A 5 -19.84 22.71 56.68
N ALA A 6 -19.14 22.34 57.75
CA ALA A 6 -17.77 21.81 57.65
C ALA A 6 -17.64 20.48 56.87
N LEU A 7 -18.67 19.61 56.91
CA LEU A 7 -18.69 18.33 56.19
C LEU A 7 -18.91 18.55 54.67
N ARG A 8 -19.70 19.58 54.32
CA ARG A 8 -19.93 19.97 52.92
C ARG A 8 -18.73 20.63 52.30
N ALA A 9 -17.99 21.43 53.05
CA ALA A 9 -16.74 22.03 52.59
C ALA A 9 -15.64 20.99 52.38
N ALA A 10 -15.55 19.97 53.25
CA ALA A 10 -14.58 18.87 53.10
C ALA A 10 -14.88 17.98 51.89
N LEU A 11 -16.16 17.72 51.59
CA LEU A 11 -16.57 16.95 50.40
C LEU A 11 -16.35 17.72 49.08
N LEU A 12 -16.51 19.05 49.10
CA LEU A 12 -16.21 19.91 47.96
C LEU A 12 -14.71 20.03 47.72
N ALA A 13 -13.89 20.10 48.78
CA ALA A 13 -12.44 20.11 48.67
C ALA A 13 -11.88 18.75 48.19
N ALA A 14 -12.46 17.62 48.63
CA ALA A 14 -12.10 16.30 48.14
C ALA A 14 -12.52 16.08 46.68
N ALA A 15 -13.64 16.65 46.23
CA ALA A 15 -14.06 16.59 44.83
C ALA A 15 -13.20 17.46 43.88
N LEU A 16 -12.62 18.55 44.39
CA LEU A 16 -11.68 19.41 43.66
C LEU A 16 -10.26 18.82 43.58
N LEU A 17 -9.87 17.97 44.56
CA LEU A 17 -8.58 17.25 44.52
C LEU A 17 -8.62 15.96 43.70
N GLY A 18 -9.82 15.48 43.34
CA GLY A 18 -10.04 14.31 42.50
C GLY A 18 -10.14 14.62 41.00
N ALA A 19 -10.08 15.89 40.59
CA ALA A 19 -9.91 16.26 39.19
C ALA A 19 -8.48 15.87 38.79
N GLY A 20 -8.31 14.62 38.34
CA GLY A 20 -7.04 14.07 37.92
C GLY A 20 -6.36 15.06 36.98
N HIS A 21 -5.24 15.59 37.39
CA HIS A 21 -4.31 16.26 36.52
C HIS A 21 -3.90 15.20 35.48
N ALA A 22 -4.47 15.26 34.29
CA ALA A 22 -3.81 14.65 33.15
C ALA A 22 -2.42 15.31 33.12
N ALA A 23 -1.40 14.61 33.61
CA ALA A 23 -0.04 15.11 33.58
C ALA A 23 0.26 15.45 32.11
N ALA A 24 0.73 16.68 31.86
CA ALA A 24 1.12 17.08 30.53
C ALA A 24 2.16 16.09 30.01
N GLU A 25 1.97 15.56 28.81
CA GLU A 25 2.90 14.64 28.16
C GLU A 25 4.29 15.25 28.14
N THR A 26 5.29 14.54 28.61
CA THR A 26 6.67 15.02 28.56
C THR A 26 7.19 15.02 27.13
N ALA A 27 8.18 15.87 26.81
CA ALA A 27 8.80 15.89 25.48
C ALA A 27 9.36 14.51 25.08
N LYS A 28 9.84 13.71 26.03
CA LYS A 28 10.34 12.35 25.78
C LYS A 28 9.20 11.41 25.40
N GLU A 29 8.09 11.46 26.10
CA GLU A 29 6.90 10.65 25.80
C GLU A 29 6.31 11.03 24.45
N GLN A 30 6.22 12.32 24.14
CA GLN A 30 5.79 12.82 22.83
C GLN A 30 6.67 12.29 21.70
N ILE A 31 7.99 12.30 21.85
CA ILE A 31 8.93 11.75 20.86
C ILE A 31 8.73 10.23 20.70
N GLN A 32 8.54 9.49 21.79
CA GLN A 32 8.29 8.05 21.74
C GLN A 32 6.96 7.73 21.04
N ARG A 33 5.89 8.46 21.38
CA ARG A 33 4.61 8.37 20.69
C ARG A 33 4.75 8.71 19.22
N GLY A 34 5.45 9.80 18.90
CA GLY A 34 5.71 10.21 17.52
C GLY A 34 6.48 9.16 16.70
N ARG A 35 7.49 8.51 17.34
CA ARG A 35 8.21 7.38 16.72
C ARG A 35 7.26 6.24 16.38
N TYR A 36 6.41 5.83 17.32
CA TYR A 36 5.43 4.77 17.09
C TYR A 36 4.47 5.11 15.95
N LEU A 37 3.93 6.34 15.95
CA LEU A 37 3.00 6.81 14.92
C LEU A 37 3.68 6.92 13.53
N ALA A 38 4.90 7.43 13.45
CA ALA A 38 5.67 7.50 12.21
C ALA A 38 6.00 6.10 11.65
N THR A 39 6.24 5.12 12.53
CA THR A 39 6.42 3.72 12.16
C THR A 39 5.10 3.13 11.65
N ALA A 40 3.99 3.34 12.36
CA ALA A 40 2.68 2.86 11.96
C ALA A 40 2.18 3.49 10.63
N ALA A 41 2.59 4.73 10.35
CA ALA A 41 2.32 5.43 9.09
C ALA A 41 3.30 5.08 7.97
N ASP A 42 4.26 4.20 8.21
CA ASP A 42 5.29 3.76 7.25
C ASP A 42 6.02 4.92 6.54
N CYS A 43 6.29 6.00 7.27
CA CYS A 43 6.94 7.18 6.70
C CYS A 43 8.30 6.85 6.06
N ILE A 44 9.01 5.86 6.63
CA ILE A 44 10.35 5.47 6.19
C ILE A 44 10.36 4.89 4.77
N ALA A 45 9.30 4.17 4.35
CA ALA A 45 9.22 3.52 3.04
C ALA A 45 9.34 4.53 1.89
N CYS A 46 8.63 5.65 1.97
CA CYS A 46 8.66 6.69 0.94
C CYS A 46 9.78 7.72 1.12
N HIS A 47 10.31 7.84 2.35
CA HIS A 47 11.28 8.90 2.67
C HIS A 47 12.71 8.38 2.91
N THR A 48 13.01 7.13 2.52
CA THR A 48 14.35 6.54 2.67
C THR A 48 14.70 5.70 1.43
N VAL A 49 15.76 6.05 0.75
CA VAL A 49 16.35 5.21 -0.32
C VAL A 49 17.67 4.58 0.14
N ASP A 50 18.41 5.26 1.00
CA ASP A 50 19.65 4.77 1.61
C ASP A 50 19.41 4.58 3.12
N GLN A 51 19.44 3.33 3.59
CA GLN A 51 19.19 3.00 4.99
C GLN A 51 20.21 3.64 5.97
N ARG A 52 21.37 4.11 5.48
CA ARG A 52 22.34 4.89 6.27
C ARG A 52 21.89 6.34 6.45
N LYS A 53 20.89 6.79 5.68
CA LYS A 53 20.35 8.14 5.69
C LYS A 53 18.81 8.11 5.83
N PRO A 54 18.28 7.54 6.91
CA PRO A 54 16.84 7.40 7.08
C PRO A 54 16.15 8.77 7.03
N PHE A 55 14.99 8.80 6.39
CA PHE A 55 14.17 10.00 6.17
C PHE A 55 14.79 11.12 5.31
N ALA A 56 15.96 10.88 4.68
CA ALA A 56 16.58 11.87 3.81
C ALA A 56 15.93 11.95 2.40
N GLY A 57 14.93 11.12 2.11
CA GLY A 57 14.20 11.11 0.86
C GLY A 57 14.89 10.37 -0.28
N GLY A 58 14.45 10.64 -1.51
CA GLY A 58 15.02 10.10 -2.73
C GLY A 58 14.33 8.82 -3.25
N TYR A 59 13.39 8.23 -2.50
CA TYR A 59 12.68 7.03 -2.93
C TYR A 59 11.78 7.33 -4.14
N PRO A 60 11.91 6.57 -5.25
CA PRO A 60 11.12 6.79 -6.46
C PRO A 60 9.74 6.12 -6.35
N ILE A 61 8.68 6.90 -6.44
CA ILE A 61 7.30 6.45 -6.49
C ILE A 61 6.84 6.52 -7.94
N ALA A 62 6.69 5.38 -8.60
CA ALA A 62 6.19 5.31 -9.96
C ALA A 62 4.69 5.66 -10.00
N THR A 63 4.31 6.53 -10.92
CA THR A 63 2.92 6.90 -11.19
C THR A 63 2.61 6.81 -12.68
N PRO A 64 1.33 6.77 -13.08
CA PRO A 64 0.96 6.83 -14.49
C PRO A 64 1.42 8.09 -15.24
N PHE A 65 1.89 9.10 -14.51
CA PHE A 65 2.25 10.42 -15.03
C PHE A 65 3.75 10.69 -15.00
N GLY A 66 4.54 9.78 -14.46
CA GLY A 66 5.98 9.88 -14.23
C GLY A 66 6.34 9.55 -12.79
N THR A 67 7.58 9.79 -12.42
CA THR A 67 8.10 9.46 -11.08
C THR A 67 7.96 10.63 -10.12
N ILE A 68 7.51 10.36 -8.90
CA ILE A 68 7.53 11.28 -7.77
C ILE A 68 8.59 10.79 -6.79
N TYR A 69 9.46 11.68 -6.33
CA TYR A 69 10.46 11.35 -5.33
C TYR A 69 10.01 11.78 -3.93
N GLY A 70 10.13 10.87 -2.97
CA GLY A 70 9.91 11.17 -1.56
C GLY A 70 10.88 12.28 -1.11
N PRO A 71 10.40 13.39 -0.50
CA PRO A 71 11.27 14.46 -0.05
C PRO A 71 12.05 14.10 1.20
N ASN A 72 13.13 14.86 1.47
CA ASN A 72 13.83 14.85 2.74
C ASN A 72 12.92 15.42 3.84
N ILE A 73 12.64 14.61 4.87
CA ILE A 73 11.85 15.01 6.05
C ILE A 73 12.67 15.00 7.34
N THR A 74 14.01 15.00 7.23
CA THR A 74 14.89 15.22 8.38
C THR A 74 14.85 16.70 8.82
N PRO A 75 15.30 17.04 10.05
CA PRO A 75 15.29 18.41 10.55
C PRO A 75 16.40 19.30 9.94
N ASP A 76 16.88 18.99 8.73
CA ASP A 76 17.75 19.89 7.99
C ASP A 76 16.97 21.14 7.54
N LYS A 77 17.51 22.32 7.85
CA LYS A 77 16.81 23.58 7.60
C LYS A 77 16.79 23.97 6.12
N ALA A 78 17.77 23.53 5.34
CA ALA A 78 17.93 23.94 3.96
C ALA A 78 17.23 22.97 2.98
N THR A 79 17.33 21.67 3.25
CA THR A 79 16.89 20.62 2.31
C THR A 79 15.76 19.75 2.85
N GLY A 80 15.50 19.80 4.17
CA GLY A 80 14.47 19.05 4.86
C GLY A 80 13.35 19.93 5.42
N ILE A 81 12.77 19.48 6.54
CA ILE A 81 11.64 20.16 7.20
C ILE A 81 12.05 20.99 8.42
N GLY A 82 13.35 21.14 8.70
CA GLY A 82 13.86 21.79 9.92
C GLY A 82 13.50 23.26 10.09
N ALA A 83 13.02 23.93 9.04
CA ALA A 83 12.53 25.31 9.09
C ALA A 83 10.99 25.41 9.09
N TRP A 84 10.25 24.29 9.21
CA TRP A 84 8.78 24.29 9.17
C TRP A 84 8.19 24.58 10.56
N SER A 85 7.19 25.45 10.61
CA SER A 85 6.37 25.63 11.81
C SER A 85 5.47 24.42 12.07
N ASP A 86 4.80 24.38 13.22
CA ASP A 86 3.82 23.36 13.54
C ASP A 86 2.62 23.42 12.59
N GLU A 87 2.16 24.63 12.30
CA GLU A 87 1.05 24.88 11.40
C GLU A 87 1.36 24.48 9.96
N GLU A 88 2.57 24.73 9.48
CA GLU A 88 3.01 24.31 8.13
C GLU A 88 3.07 22.79 8.02
N PHE A 89 3.56 22.12 9.07
CA PHE A 89 3.62 20.65 9.09
C PHE A 89 2.23 20.02 9.17
N VAL A 90 1.36 20.51 10.06
CA VAL A 90 -0.04 20.07 10.16
C VAL A 90 -0.79 20.30 8.84
N ARG A 91 -0.63 21.46 8.22
CA ARG A 91 -1.26 21.78 6.94
C ARG A 91 -0.81 20.83 5.82
N ALA A 92 0.46 20.42 5.83
CA ALA A 92 0.95 19.47 4.84
C ALA A 92 0.26 18.09 4.98
N LEU A 93 0.09 17.58 6.20
CA LEU A 93 -0.53 16.30 6.45
C LEU A 93 -2.07 16.37 6.33
N HIS A 94 -2.70 17.45 6.79
CA HIS A 94 -4.15 17.55 6.81
C HIS A 94 -4.74 18.09 5.52
N GLU A 95 -4.03 18.95 4.80
CA GLU A 95 -4.57 19.63 3.62
C GLU A 95 -3.78 19.33 2.33
N GLY A 96 -2.63 18.65 2.44
CA GLY A 96 -1.73 18.43 1.31
C GLY A 96 -1.21 19.74 0.72
N VAL A 97 -0.88 20.73 1.59
CA VAL A 97 -0.33 22.04 1.19
C VAL A 97 1.04 22.23 1.82
N GLY A 98 2.05 22.38 1.00
CA GLY A 98 3.43 22.57 1.42
C GLY A 98 3.69 23.94 2.03
N ARG A 99 4.94 24.14 2.52
CA ARG A 99 5.34 25.34 3.24
C ARG A 99 5.12 26.64 2.45
N ARG A 100 5.38 26.59 1.13
CA ARG A 100 5.24 27.77 0.24
C ARG A 100 3.82 27.94 -0.32
N GLY A 101 2.84 27.17 0.18
CA GLY A 101 1.48 27.16 -0.32
C GLY A 101 1.25 26.27 -1.55
N GLU A 102 2.25 25.53 -1.99
CA GLU A 102 2.13 24.62 -3.12
C GLU A 102 1.27 23.38 -2.76
N HIS A 103 0.43 22.95 -3.69
CA HIS A 103 -0.29 21.70 -3.54
C HIS A 103 0.67 20.49 -3.63
N LEU A 104 0.55 19.56 -2.68
CA LEU A 104 1.29 18.32 -2.69
C LEU A 104 0.59 17.28 -3.56
N TYR A 105 1.38 16.43 -4.23
CA TYR A 105 0.83 15.32 -5.02
C TYR A 105 0.18 14.28 -4.09
N PRO A 106 -0.96 13.68 -4.49
CA PRO A 106 -1.68 12.70 -3.65
C PRO A 106 -0.98 11.32 -3.55
N ALA A 107 0.23 11.17 -4.09
CA ALA A 107 1.15 10.11 -3.72
C ALA A 107 1.59 10.24 -2.24
N PHE A 108 1.57 11.46 -1.68
CA PHE A 108 1.59 11.69 -0.26
C PHE A 108 0.15 11.55 0.26
N PRO A 109 -0.16 10.57 1.15
CA PRO A 109 -1.53 10.18 1.46
C PRO A 109 -2.23 11.14 2.44
N TYR A 110 -2.20 12.44 2.17
CA TYR A 110 -2.89 13.45 2.99
C TYR A 110 -4.42 13.24 3.03
N SER A 111 -4.98 12.53 2.05
CA SER A 111 -6.38 12.09 2.07
C SER A 111 -6.70 11.14 3.24
N SER A 112 -5.70 10.42 3.70
CA SER A 112 -5.76 9.60 4.90
C SER A 112 -5.30 10.38 6.14
N PHE A 113 -4.16 11.06 6.06
CA PHE A 113 -3.56 11.78 7.18
C PHE A 113 -4.40 12.94 7.73
N THR A 114 -5.31 13.52 6.92
CA THR A 114 -6.29 14.52 7.40
C THR A 114 -7.17 14.00 8.55
N LYS A 115 -7.29 12.67 8.71
CA LYS A 115 -8.06 12.00 9.75
C LYS A 115 -7.30 11.89 11.09
N MET A 116 -6.01 12.19 11.10
CA MET A 116 -5.19 12.13 12.31
C MET A 116 -5.49 13.31 13.23
N PRO A 117 -5.58 13.11 14.55
CA PRO A 117 -5.60 14.20 15.51
C PRO A 117 -4.34 15.08 15.38
N ARG A 118 -4.50 16.39 15.62
CA ARG A 118 -3.39 17.36 15.55
C ARG A 118 -2.23 16.98 16.48
N GLU A 119 -2.55 16.50 17.66
CA GLU A 119 -1.56 16.05 18.65
C GLU A 119 -0.71 14.88 18.15
N ASP A 120 -1.28 13.96 17.38
CA ASP A 120 -0.55 12.84 16.77
C ASP A 120 0.37 13.33 15.65
N VAL A 121 -0.10 14.27 14.82
CA VAL A 121 0.73 14.90 13.79
C VAL A 121 1.92 15.64 14.41
N LEU A 122 1.70 16.38 15.52
CA LEU A 122 2.77 17.08 16.23
C LEU A 122 3.74 16.14 16.96
N ALA A 123 3.25 14.98 17.44
CA ALA A 123 4.12 13.96 17.98
C ALA A 123 5.05 13.36 16.90
N ILE A 124 4.53 13.07 15.70
CA ILE A 124 5.35 12.66 14.55
C ILE A 124 6.40 13.72 14.23
N LYS A 125 6.03 15.01 14.20
CA LYS A 125 6.99 16.09 13.99
C LYS A 125 8.07 16.09 15.06
N ALA A 126 7.70 15.99 16.35
CA ALA A 126 8.66 15.96 17.46
C ALA A 126 9.66 14.81 17.30
N TYR A 127 9.20 13.63 16.89
CA TYR A 127 10.09 12.51 16.57
C TYR A 127 11.04 12.84 15.41
N LEU A 128 10.53 13.31 14.26
CA LEU A 128 11.36 13.64 13.09
C LEU A 128 12.39 14.73 13.44
N PHE A 129 12.03 15.70 14.28
CA PHE A 129 12.94 16.75 14.76
C PHE A 129 13.97 16.28 15.78
N SER A 130 13.79 15.12 16.38
CA SER A 130 14.78 14.47 17.26
C SER A 130 15.84 13.68 16.49
N LEU A 131 15.66 13.47 15.18
CA LEU A 131 16.59 12.75 14.33
C LEU A 131 17.77 13.64 13.89
N PRO A 132 18.90 13.04 13.47
CA PRO A 132 19.99 13.79 12.85
C PRO A 132 19.53 14.55 11.59
N ALA A 133 19.94 15.80 11.48
CA ALA A 133 19.75 16.58 10.25
C ALA A 133 20.66 16.02 9.14
N ILE A 134 20.07 15.68 7.99
CA ILE A 134 20.79 15.16 6.82
C ILE A 134 20.58 16.14 5.67
N SER A 135 21.66 16.74 5.18
CA SER A 135 21.61 17.61 4.01
C SER A 135 21.54 16.78 2.74
N GLN A 136 20.34 16.67 2.18
CA GLN A 136 20.08 15.98 0.92
C GLN A 136 18.96 16.68 0.17
N LYS A 137 19.30 17.27 -0.99
CA LYS A 137 18.31 17.93 -1.85
C LYS A 137 17.33 16.90 -2.41
N THR A 138 16.04 17.17 -2.32
CA THR A 138 14.99 16.39 -2.98
C THR A 138 15.16 16.47 -4.50
N LEU A 139 15.02 15.33 -5.17
CA LEU A 139 15.05 15.26 -6.62
C LEU A 139 13.79 15.91 -7.23
N ASP A 140 13.94 16.47 -8.42
CA ASP A 140 12.81 17.01 -9.17
C ASP A 140 11.94 15.85 -9.69
N ASN A 141 10.63 16.04 -9.69
CA ASN A 141 9.66 15.06 -10.16
C ASN A 141 9.50 15.15 -11.69
N PRO A 142 10.00 14.20 -12.49
CA PRO A 142 9.86 14.21 -13.94
C PRO A 142 8.45 13.77 -14.36
N LEU A 143 7.48 14.64 -14.16
CA LEU A 143 6.09 14.40 -14.52
C LEU A 143 5.78 14.99 -15.89
N SER A 144 4.96 14.28 -16.67
CA SER A 144 4.47 14.72 -17.96
C SER A 144 3.53 15.93 -17.81
N PHE A 145 3.55 16.87 -18.78
CA PHE A 145 2.55 17.94 -18.85
C PHE A 145 1.16 17.34 -19.11
N PRO A 146 0.10 17.84 -18.44
CA PRO A 146 0.03 18.97 -17.52
C PRO A 146 0.26 18.59 -16.03
N PHE A 147 0.59 17.33 -15.70
CA PHE A 147 0.69 16.84 -14.33
C PHE A 147 1.87 17.41 -13.54
N ASN A 148 2.85 17.98 -14.22
CA ASN A 148 3.93 18.77 -13.60
C ASN A 148 3.45 20.16 -13.12
N GLN A 149 2.21 20.57 -13.41
CA GLN A 149 1.62 21.83 -12.96
C GLN A 149 0.82 21.61 -11.67
N ARG A 150 1.39 21.94 -10.51
CA ARG A 150 0.75 21.72 -9.20
C ARG A 150 -0.60 22.41 -9.03
N ALA A 151 -0.87 23.47 -9.78
CA ALA A 151 -2.15 24.18 -9.74
C ALA A 151 -3.35 23.28 -10.10
N ILE A 152 -3.16 22.26 -10.95
CA ILE A 152 -4.24 21.32 -11.31
C ILE A 152 -4.72 20.51 -10.10
N LEU A 153 -3.88 20.34 -9.09
CA LEU A 153 -4.22 19.59 -7.87
C LEU A 153 -5.31 20.28 -7.04
N ALA A 154 -5.49 21.61 -7.19
CA ALA A 154 -6.63 22.29 -6.57
C ALA A 154 -7.96 21.74 -7.11
N GLY A 155 -8.07 21.56 -8.43
CA GLY A 155 -9.21 20.93 -9.06
C GLY A 155 -9.38 19.45 -8.66
N TRP A 156 -8.28 18.70 -8.61
CA TRP A 156 -8.31 17.32 -8.14
C TRP A 156 -8.85 17.19 -6.71
N LYS A 157 -8.38 18.05 -5.80
CA LYS A 157 -8.85 18.08 -4.40
C LYS A 157 -10.35 18.37 -4.29
N LEU A 158 -10.88 19.26 -5.12
CA LEU A 158 -12.31 19.60 -5.10
C LEU A 158 -13.21 18.37 -5.31
N PHE A 159 -12.77 17.41 -6.12
CA PHE A 159 -13.57 16.22 -6.45
C PHE A 159 -13.20 14.98 -5.61
N ASN A 160 -11.97 14.88 -5.14
CA ASN A 160 -11.44 13.63 -4.59
C ASN A 160 -10.99 13.74 -3.12
N PHE A 161 -10.97 14.94 -2.54
CA PHE A 161 -10.46 15.16 -1.19
C PHE A 161 -11.52 15.79 -0.29
N THR A 162 -11.79 15.16 0.84
CA THR A 162 -12.63 15.70 1.91
C THR A 162 -11.76 15.82 3.16
N PRO A 163 -11.34 17.05 3.54
CA PRO A 163 -10.54 17.25 4.74
C PRO A 163 -11.37 17.03 6.00
N GLY A 164 -10.71 16.64 7.07
CA GLY A 164 -11.29 16.56 8.39
C GLY A 164 -11.11 15.20 9.07
N PRO A 165 -11.50 15.13 10.35
CA PRO A 165 -11.38 13.93 11.17
C PRO A 165 -12.26 12.79 10.67
N LEU A 166 -12.05 11.60 11.21
CA LEU A 166 -12.98 10.49 11.05
C LEU A 166 -14.39 10.87 11.51
N PRO A 167 -15.44 10.43 10.80
CA PRO A 167 -16.80 10.66 11.23
C PRO A 167 -17.04 10.14 12.65
N ALA A 168 -17.82 10.87 13.44
CA ALA A 168 -18.24 10.39 14.74
C ALA A 168 -19.02 9.07 14.58
N ASP A 169 -18.69 8.08 15.42
CA ASP A 169 -19.36 6.79 15.39
C ASP A 169 -20.80 6.92 15.89
N SER A 170 -21.75 6.89 14.98
CA SER A 170 -23.20 6.86 15.28
C SER A 170 -23.72 5.45 15.62
N GLY A 171 -22.90 4.41 15.40
CA GLY A 171 -23.28 3.00 15.54
C GLY A 171 -22.95 2.35 16.88
N GLY A 172 -22.34 3.08 17.83
CA GLY A 172 -21.99 2.53 19.16
C GLY A 172 -20.93 1.43 19.11
N ARG A 173 -20.05 1.45 18.11
CA ARG A 173 -18.97 0.46 17.94
C ARG A 173 -17.92 0.57 19.05
N GLY A 174 -17.35 -0.57 19.44
CA GLY A 174 -16.38 -0.63 20.55
C GLY A 174 -15.06 0.10 20.29
N ALA A 175 -14.26 0.26 21.35
CA ALA A 175 -12.98 0.98 21.30
C ALA A 175 -12.00 0.36 20.29
N ASP A 176 -11.91 -0.97 20.21
CA ASP A 176 -11.03 -1.67 19.26
C ASP A 176 -11.42 -1.35 17.81
N TRP A 177 -12.71 -1.31 17.50
CA TRP A 177 -13.15 -0.95 16.14
C TRP A 177 -12.75 0.48 15.78
N LYS A 178 -12.97 1.43 16.69
CA LYS A 178 -12.58 2.85 16.47
C LYS A 178 -11.09 3.02 16.32
N ARG A 179 -10.31 2.30 17.13
CA ARG A 179 -8.86 2.30 17.01
C ARG A 179 -8.41 1.68 15.69
N GLY A 180 -9.00 0.56 15.28
CA GLY A 180 -8.74 -0.08 14.00
C GLY A 180 -9.11 0.80 12.81
N GLN A 181 -10.22 1.54 12.88
CA GLN A 181 -10.61 2.52 11.88
C GLN A 181 -9.55 3.63 11.74
N TYR A 182 -9.12 4.20 12.86
CA TYR A 182 -8.08 5.22 12.86
C TYR A 182 -6.78 4.71 12.23
N LEU A 183 -6.37 3.50 12.59
CA LEU A 183 -5.18 2.87 12.00
C LEU A 183 -5.35 2.64 10.50
N ALA A 184 -6.43 1.98 10.07
CA ALA A 184 -6.60 1.56 8.69
C ALA A 184 -6.91 2.71 7.72
N GLU A 185 -7.73 3.69 8.14
CA GLU A 185 -8.16 4.80 7.28
C GLU A 185 -7.29 6.05 7.38
N GLY A 186 -6.68 6.27 8.55
CA GLY A 186 -5.84 7.43 8.84
C GLY A 186 -4.36 7.07 8.73
N LEU A 187 -3.83 6.43 9.77
CA LEU A 187 -2.42 6.31 10.02
C LEU A 187 -1.71 5.37 9.02
N ALA A 188 -2.13 4.10 8.95
CA ALA A 188 -1.56 3.12 8.04
C ALA A 188 -2.15 3.15 6.62
N HIS A 189 -3.11 4.02 6.35
CA HIS A 189 -3.68 4.36 5.04
C HIS A 189 -3.92 3.16 4.10
N CYS A 190 -4.39 2.03 4.62
CA CYS A 190 -4.56 0.76 3.89
C CYS A 190 -5.37 0.91 2.59
N GLN A 191 -6.34 1.86 2.56
CA GLN A 191 -7.16 2.13 1.38
C GLN A 191 -6.34 2.65 0.20
N GLU A 192 -5.19 3.29 0.41
CA GLU A 192 -4.38 3.84 -0.68
C GLU A 192 -3.88 2.74 -1.63
N CYS A 193 -3.64 1.54 -1.09
CA CYS A 193 -3.25 0.37 -1.88
C CYS A 193 -4.42 -0.59 -2.15
N HIS A 194 -5.34 -0.77 -1.17
CA HIS A 194 -6.38 -1.80 -1.24
C HIS A 194 -7.74 -1.30 -1.76
N THR A 195 -7.83 -0.08 -2.30
CA THR A 195 -9.05 0.46 -2.91
C THR A 195 -8.78 0.92 -4.34
N PRO A 196 -9.60 0.52 -5.33
CA PRO A 196 -9.40 0.93 -6.71
C PRO A 196 -9.53 2.45 -6.87
N ARG A 197 -8.95 2.97 -7.95
CA ARG A 197 -9.05 4.39 -8.30
C ARG A 197 -10.18 4.63 -9.28
N THR A 198 -10.88 5.75 -9.10
CA THR A 198 -11.83 6.27 -10.09
C THR A 198 -11.10 6.84 -11.31
N LEU A 199 -11.85 7.23 -12.34
CA LEU A 199 -11.29 7.92 -13.51
C LEU A 199 -10.56 9.24 -13.17
N THR A 200 -10.94 9.89 -12.06
CA THR A 200 -10.28 11.08 -11.56
C THR A 200 -9.10 10.78 -10.62
N MET A 201 -8.70 9.51 -10.50
CA MET A 201 -7.61 9.03 -9.63
C MET A 201 -7.88 9.21 -8.11
N GLY A 202 -9.11 9.48 -7.72
CA GLY A 202 -9.55 9.37 -6.33
C GLY A 202 -9.85 7.92 -5.94
N LEU A 203 -10.02 7.65 -4.64
CA LEU A 203 -10.43 6.33 -4.16
C LEU A 203 -11.89 6.04 -4.54
N ASP A 204 -12.18 4.87 -5.10
CA ASP A 204 -13.55 4.41 -5.29
C ASP A 204 -14.12 3.87 -3.97
N LYS A 205 -14.81 4.75 -3.24
CA LYS A 205 -15.38 4.43 -1.92
C LYS A 205 -16.41 3.30 -1.96
N LYS A 206 -16.98 2.97 -3.12
CA LYS A 206 -17.93 1.86 -3.27
C LYS A 206 -17.23 0.50 -3.20
N LEU A 207 -15.95 0.47 -3.58
CA LEU A 207 -15.10 -0.70 -3.60
C LEU A 207 -13.97 -0.59 -2.54
N ALA A 208 -14.24 0.12 -1.43
CA ALA A 208 -13.27 0.30 -0.36
C ALA A 208 -12.73 -1.06 0.11
N TYR A 209 -11.41 -1.17 0.19
CA TYR A 209 -10.67 -2.40 0.54
C TYR A 209 -10.86 -3.58 -0.44
N GLY A 210 -11.53 -3.38 -1.57
CA GLY A 210 -11.82 -4.42 -2.57
C GLY A 210 -10.64 -4.83 -3.45
N GLY A 211 -9.45 -4.28 -3.20
CA GLY A 211 -8.23 -4.54 -3.95
C GLY A 211 -7.99 -3.56 -5.10
N ALA A 212 -6.73 -3.40 -5.51
CA ALA A 212 -6.35 -2.55 -6.63
C ALA A 212 -5.02 -2.98 -7.27
N MET A 213 -4.77 -2.52 -8.51
CA MET A 213 -3.49 -2.68 -9.20
C MET A 213 -2.57 -1.51 -8.92
N LEU A 214 -1.30 -1.81 -8.63
CA LEU A 214 -0.27 -0.83 -8.27
C LEU A 214 1.07 -1.24 -8.90
N GLY A 215 1.47 -0.59 -9.98
CA GLY A 215 2.78 -0.84 -10.59
C GLY A 215 3.03 -2.31 -10.97
N GLY A 216 2.00 -2.99 -11.48
CA GLY A 216 2.07 -4.42 -11.81
C GLY A 216 1.71 -5.37 -10.67
N TRP A 217 1.77 -4.93 -9.42
CA TRP A 217 1.34 -5.70 -8.25
C TRP A 217 -0.17 -5.58 -8.01
N GLN A 218 -0.80 -6.68 -7.63
CA GLN A 218 -2.19 -6.70 -7.19
C GLN A 218 -2.25 -6.61 -5.66
N ALA A 219 -2.66 -5.46 -5.12
CA ALA A 219 -3.11 -5.38 -3.73
C ALA A 219 -4.47 -6.08 -3.65
N TYR A 220 -4.52 -7.23 -2.96
CA TYR A 220 -5.72 -8.04 -2.91
C TYR A 220 -6.85 -7.40 -2.12
N ASN A 221 -8.08 -7.84 -2.39
CA ASN A 221 -9.26 -7.58 -1.58
C ASN A 221 -9.03 -8.06 -0.14
N ILE A 222 -9.16 -7.15 0.83
CA ILE A 222 -9.01 -7.42 2.27
C ILE A 222 -10.32 -7.23 3.04
N THR A 223 -11.46 -7.17 2.33
CA THR A 223 -12.78 -7.18 2.96
C THR A 223 -13.14 -8.56 3.51
N PRO A 224 -14.15 -8.68 4.40
CA PRO A 224 -14.57 -9.95 4.97
C PRO A 224 -15.38 -10.82 3.98
N ASP A 225 -15.28 -10.61 2.68
CA ASP A 225 -15.84 -11.54 1.70
C ASP A 225 -15.08 -12.88 1.74
N ALA A 226 -15.80 -13.99 1.79
CA ALA A 226 -15.20 -15.31 1.98
C ALA A 226 -14.42 -15.84 0.76
N LEU A 227 -14.80 -15.42 -0.44
CA LEU A 227 -14.20 -15.90 -1.70
C LEU A 227 -13.19 -14.89 -2.25
N SER A 228 -13.60 -13.63 -2.38
CA SER A 228 -12.77 -12.57 -2.98
C SER A 228 -11.83 -11.91 -1.98
N GLY A 229 -12.21 -11.88 -0.69
CA GLY A 229 -11.48 -11.20 0.37
C GLY A 229 -10.69 -12.12 1.30
N VAL A 230 -10.72 -11.75 2.59
CA VAL A 230 -10.07 -12.46 3.70
C VAL A 230 -11.08 -13.09 4.66
N GLY A 231 -12.35 -13.20 4.27
CA GLY A 231 -13.43 -13.70 5.13
C GLY A 231 -13.26 -15.15 5.53
N SER A 232 -12.59 -15.99 4.72
CA SER A 232 -12.27 -17.37 5.03
C SER A 232 -11.01 -17.56 5.91
N TRP A 233 -10.36 -16.47 6.33
CA TRP A 233 -9.23 -16.50 7.26
C TRP A 233 -9.75 -16.36 8.69
N SER A 234 -9.14 -17.04 9.65
CA SER A 234 -9.38 -16.78 11.07
C SER A 234 -8.73 -15.48 11.53
N ASP A 235 -9.13 -14.95 12.69
CA ASP A 235 -8.51 -13.76 13.28
C ASP A 235 -7.04 -14.00 13.66
N VAL A 236 -6.71 -15.24 14.05
CA VAL A 236 -5.34 -15.67 14.34
C VAL A 236 -4.48 -15.60 13.07
N GLU A 237 -4.97 -16.09 11.94
CA GLU A 237 -4.28 -16.06 10.66
C GLU A 237 -4.11 -14.62 10.15
N LEU A 238 -5.13 -13.77 10.27
CA LEU A 238 -5.01 -12.35 9.91
C LEU A 238 -3.98 -11.64 10.79
N THR A 239 -4.00 -11.89 12.10
CA THR A 239 -3.01 -11.35 13.06
C THR A 239 -1.61 -11.82 12.69
N GLN A 240 -1.44 -13.11 12.40
CA GLN A 240 -0.16 -13.68 11.99
C GLN A 240 0.34 -13.02 10.70
N TYR A 241 -0.53 -12.88 9.67
CA TYR A 241 -0.16 -12.26 8.41
C TYR A 241 0.28 -10.81 8.57
N LEU A 242 -0.47 -10.01 9.33
CA LEU A 242 -0.12 -8.61 9.58
C LEU A 242 1.22 -8.46 10.33
N ARG A 243 1.61 -9.44 11.13
CA ARG A 243 2.86 -9.41 11.89
C ARG A 243 4.06 -10.03 11.19
N SER A 244 3.86 -11.09 10.42
CA SER A 244 4.96 -11.86 9.82
C SER A 244 4.98 -11.84 8.29
N GLY A 245 3.86 -11.49 7.67
CA GLY A 245 3.67 -11.59 6.22
C GLY A 245 3.46 -13.01 5.70
N VAL A 246 3.33 -14.01 6.58
CA VAL A 246 3.17 -15.41 6.18
C VAL A 246 2.06 -16.07 6.97
N VAL A 247 1.20 -16.78 6.25
CA VAL A 247 0.30 -17.78 6.80
C VAL A 247 0.44 -19.01 5.92
N GLU A 248 0.96 -20.08 6.51
CA GLU A 248 1.15 -21.35 5.82
C GLU A 248 -0.19 -21.85 5.25
N GLY A 249 -0.17 -22.32 4.01
CA GLY A 249 -1.38 -22.75 3.30
C GLY A 249 -2.36 -21.64 2.91
N LYS A 250 -1.95 -20.36 2.99
CA LYS A 250 -2.79 -19.23 2.58
C LYS A 250 -2.06 -18.13 1.80
N ALA A 251 -1.00 -17.54 2.36
CA ALA A 251 -0.34 -16.41 1.71
C ALA A 251 1.08 -16.16 2.21
N SER A 252 1.87 -15.56 1.34
CA SER A 252 3.16 -14.94 1.65
C SER A 252 3.20 -13.56 1.04
N ALA A 253 3.52 -12.55 1.84
CA ALA A 253 3.61 -11.16 1.39
C ALA A 253 4.81 -10.96 0.46
N ALA A 254 4.60 -10.16 -0.59
CA ALA A 254 5.62 -9.77 -1.56
C ALA A 254 5.39 -8.31 -2.00
N GLY A 255 6.37 -7.73 -2.70
CA GLY A 255 6.32 -6.34 -3.16
C GLY A 255 6.02 -5.37 -2.02
N GLY A 256 5.24 -4.33 -2.31
CA GLY A 256 4.92 -3.28 -1.33
C GLY A 256 4.30 -3.79 -0.03
N MET A 257 3.55 -4.89 -0.05
CA MET A 257 3.01 -5.44 1.20
C MET A 257 4.08 -6.04 2.11
N ALA A 258 5.15 -6.62 1.55
CA ALA A 258 6.29 -7.09 2.34
C ALA A 258 7.00 -5.90 3.02
N GLU A 259 7.19 -4.79 2.30
CA GLU A 259 7.78 -3.55 2.84
C GLU A 259 6.92 -2.97 3.98
N VAL A 260 5.60 -2.88 3.78
CA VAL A 260 4.66 -2.39 4.81
C VAL A 260 4.70 -3.25 6.07
N ILE A 261 4.82 -4.57 5.93
CA ILE A 261 4.94 -5.46 7.09
C ILE A 261 6.28 -5.24 7.79
N ASP A 262 7.38 -5.19 7.05
CA ASP A 262 8.72 -5.07 7.64
C ASP A 262 8.96 -3.70 8.29
N ASN A 263 8.51 -2.63 7.66
CA ASN A 263 8.74 -1.27 8.14
C ASN A 263 7.70 -0.80 9.18
N SER A 264 6.48 -1.33 9.14
CA SER A 264 5.34 -0.82 9.91
C SER A 264 4.63 -1.91 10.73
N LEU A 265 3.87 -2.80 10.09
CA LEU A 265 2.86 -3.61 10.77
C LEU A 265 3.43 -4.56 11.83
N ARG A 266 4.61 -5.14 11.59
CA ARG A 266 5.28 -6.03 12.56
C ARG A 266 5.67 -5.34 13.87
N HIS A 267 5.78 -4.00 13.85
CA HIS A 267 6.18 -3.16 14.99
C HIS A 267 4.99 -2.63 15.78
N LEU A 268 3.77 -2.86 15.31
CA LEU A 268 2.56 -2.46 16.03
C LEU A 268 2.38 -3.28 17.31
N SER A 269 1.75 -2.67 18.31
CA SER A 269 1.34 -3.38 19.52
C SER A 269 0.34 -4.50 19.20
N ALA A 270 0.25 -5.49 20.07
CA ALA A 270 -0.72 -6.57 19.90
C ALA A 270 -2.16 -6.03 19.89
N ASP A 271 -2.43 -4.99 20.67
CA ASP A 271 -3.75 -4.35 20.73
C ASP A 271 -4.09 -3.63 19.43
N ASP A 272 -3.13 -2.92 18.81
CA ASP A 272 -3.34 -2.24 17.53
C ASP A 272 -3.53 -3.23 16.37
N VAL A 273 -2.80 -4.34 16.35
CA VAL A 273 -3.02 -5.39 15.35
C VAL A 273 -4.41 -6.04 15.54
N ARG A 274 -4.81 -6.31 16.79
CA ARG A 274 -6.17 -6.80 17.10
C ARG A 274 -7.23 -5.79 16.64
N ALA A 275 -7.03 -4.51 16.91
CA ALA A 275 -7.93 -3.45 16.49
C ALA A 275 -8.09 -3.38 14.96
N LEU A 276 -7.00 -3.54 14.20
CA LEU A 276 -7.03 -3.64 12.74
C LEU A 276 -7.86 -4.84 12.28
N VAL A 277 -7.68 -6.03 12.88
CA VAL A 277 -8.46 -7.22 12.55
C VAL A 277 -9.96 -6.99 12.82
N VAL A 278 -10.30 -6.45 14.00
CA VAL A 278 -11.70 -6.12 14.36
C VAL A 278 -12.32 -5.14 13.37
N TYR A 279 -11.57 -4.13 12.95
CA TYR A 279 -12.05 -3.16 11.96
C TYR A 279 -12.27 -3.81 10.59
N LEU A 280 -11.29 -4.57 10.06
CA LEU A 280 -11.40 -5.23 8.76
C LEU A 280 -12.53 -6.26 8.70
N ARG A 281 -12.87 -6.91 9.83
CA ARG A 281 -14.06 -7.76 9.93
C ARG A 281 -15.38 -6.99 9.84
N GLY A 282 -15.36 -5.71 10.18
CA GLY A 282 -16.54 -4.84 10.20
C GLY A 282 -16.73 -3.99 8.95
N VAL A 283 -15.80 -4.00 7.97
CA VAL A 283 -15.99 -3.27 6.70
C VAL A 283 -16.99 -3.99 5.78
N ALA A 284 -17.59 -3.26 4.86
CA ALA A 284 -18.52 -3.86 3.89
C ALA A 284 -17.78 -4.88 3.01
N PRO A 285 -18.32 -6.10 2.83
CA PRO A 285 -17.72 -7.09 1.93
C PRO A 285 -17.83 -6.61 0.48
N VAL A 286 -16.77 -6.81 -0.28
CA VAL A 286 -16.73 -6.58 -1.73
C VAL A 286 -16.53 -7.93 -2.41
N HIS A 287 -17.54 -8.39 -3.10
CA HIS A 287 -17.54 -9.68 -3.82
C HIS A 287 -17.27 -9.45 -5.31
N ASP A 288 -16.34 -10.22 -5.89
CA ASP A 288 -16.17 -10.33 -7.34
C ASP A 288 -16.80 -11.64 -7.82
N SER A 289 -17.85 -11.55 -8.62
CA SER A 289 -18.60 -12.71 -9.13
C SER A 289 -17.78 -13.69 -9.98
N ARG A 290 -16.57 -13.28 -10.38
CA ARG A 290 -15.61 -14.12 -11.10
C ARG A 290 -14.83 -15.07 -10.18
N ASP A 291 -14.88 -14.87 -8.86
CA ASP A 291 -14.18 -15.69 -7.89
C ASP A 291 -15.05 -16.90 -7.48
N ALA A 292 -14.79 -18.04 -8.09
CA ALA A 292 -15.54 -19.28 -7.77
C ALA A 292 -15.16 -19.89 -6.41
N LYS A 293 -13.92 -19.62 -5.94
CA LYS A 293 -13.41 -20.07 -4.63
C LYS A 293 -12.28 -19.15 -4.16
N ALA A 294 -11.97 -19.21 -2.87
CA ALA A 294 -10.90 -18.41 -2.29
C ALA A 294 -9.54 -18.72 -2.93
N ARG A 295 -8.70 -17.71 -3.13
CA ARG A 295 -7.39 -17.85 -3.81
C ARG A 295 -6.50 -18.95 -3.21
N HIS A 296 -6.46 -19.08 -1.89
CA HIS A 296 -5.68 -20.10 -1.20
C HIS A 296 -6.32 -21.52 -1.25
N ALA A 297 -7.53 -21.65 -1.77
CA ALA A 297 -8.18 -22.96 -1.89
C ALA A 297 -7.78 -23.69 -3.18
N PHE A 298 -6.98 -23.07 -4.04
CA PHE A 298 -6.41 -23.70 -5.21
C PHE A 298 -5.12 -24.45 -4.88
N GLY A 299 -4.83 -25.47 -5.70
CA GLY A 299 -3.62 -26.28 -5.61
C GLY A 299 -3.88 -27.67 -5.01
N ALA A 300 -3.11 -28.61 -5.48
CA ALA A 300 -3.03 -29.98 -4.97
C ALA A 300 -1.56 -30.39 -4.98
N VAL A 301 -1.19 -31.36 -4.13
CA VAL A 301 0.16 -31.93 -4.17
C VAL A 301 0.39 -32.53 -5.55
N ALA A 302 1.48 -32.18 -6.21
CA ALA A 302 1.87 -32.78 -7.49
C ALA A 302 2.06 -34.30 -7.31
N GLY A 303 1.31 -35.08 -8.08
CA GLY A 303 1.25 -36.53 -7.88
C GLY A 303 2.46 -37.30 -8.36
N ASP A 304 3.43 -36.70 -9.07
CA ASP A 304 4.55 -37.43 -9.64
C ASP A 304 5.83 -36.59 -9.72
N ASP A 305 6.80 -36.95 -8.86
CA ASP A 305 8.16 -36.38 -8.85
C ASP A 305 9.05 -36.91 -10.00
N THR A 306 8.59 -37.91 -10.76
CA THR A 306 9.42 -38.59 -11.76
C THR A 306 9.82 -37.67 -12.90
N LEU A 307 8.97 -36.71 -13.28
CA LEU A 307 9.27 -35.71 -14.29
C LEU A 307 10.41 -34.76 -13.86
N LEU A 308 10.61 -34.58 -12.56
CA LEU A 308 11.67 -33.68 -12.02
C LEU A 308 12.99 -34.44 -11.82
N ARG A 309 12.95 -35.74 -11.62
CA ARG A 309 14.13 -36.60 -11.45
C ARG A 309 14.65 -37.20 -12.75
N GLY A 310 13.86 -37.16 -13.81
CA GLY A 310 14.12 -37.85 -15.07
C GLY A 310 14.62 -36.96 -16.23
N ALA A 311 14.91 -35.69 -16.01
CA ALA A 311 15.57 -34.86 -17.03
C ALA A 311 17.07 -35.22 -17.16
N ALA A 312 17.35 -36.53 -17.34
CA ALA A 312 18.64 -37.01 -17.79
C ALA A 312 18.86 -36.52 -19.21
N GLY A 313 19.71 -35.49 -19.38
CA GLY A 313 20.22 -35.12 -20.68
C GLY A 313 20.13 -33.65 -21.07
N VAL A 314 19.91 -32.73 -20.15
CA VAL A 314 20.12 -31.30 -20.48
C VAL A 314 21.64 -31.05 -20.50
N SER A 315 22.24 -31.20 -21.68
CA SER A 315 23.59 -30.73 -21.93
C SER A 315 23.67 -29.24 -21.58
N ALA A 316 24.80 -28.81 -21.05
CA ALA A 316 25.11 -27.43 -20.65
C ALA A 316 25.05 -26.37 -21.79
N GLY A 317 24.35 -26.64 -22.86
CA GLY A 317 24.12 -25.77 -24.03
C GLY A 317 22.67 -25.67 -24.48
N ASN A 318 21.74 -26.46 -23.92
CA ASN A 318 20.32 -26.33 -24.26
C ASN A 318 19.62 -25.48 -23.20
N VAL A 319 19.16 -24.33 -23.62
CA VAL A 319 18.26 -23.45 -22.83
C VAL A 319 17.04 -24.28 -22.45
N ALA A 320 16.81 -24.47 -21.15
CA ALA A 320 15.63 -25.14 -20.63
C ALA A 320 14.37 -24.50 -21.22
N SER A 321 13.57 -25.26 -21.96
CA SER A 321 12.40 -24.76 -22.70
C SER A 321 11.09 -25.19 -22.04
N GLY A 322 11.11 -26.23 -21.21
CA GLY A 322 9.92 -26.75 -20.51
C GLY A 322 9.70 -26.12 -19.14
N GLY A 323 8.44 -25.94 -18.72
CA GLY A 323 8.11 -25.38 -17.41
C GLY A 323 8.64 -26.21 -16.22
N ALA A 324 8.62 -27.54 -16.33
CA ALA A 324 9.18 -28.45 -15.33
C ALA A 324 10.70 -28.31 -15.19
N GLU A 325 11.41 -28.16 -16.33
CA GLU A 325 12.85 -27.97 -16.35
C GLU A 325 13.24 -26.62 -15.76
N LEU A 326 12.51 -25.54 -16.14
CA LEU A 326 12.70 -24.21 -15.58
C LEU A 326 12.46 -24.20 -14.07
N PHE A 327 11.43 -24.87 -13.59
CA PHE A 327 11.14 -25.01 -12.16
C PHE A 327 12.23 -25.80 -11.43
N SER A 328 12.62 -26.97 -11.97
CA SER A 328 13.65 -27.81 -11.38
C SER A 328 14.99 -27.08 -11.26
N GLY A 329 15.39 -26.35 -12.30
CA GLY A 329 16.67 -25.65 -12.34
C GLY A 329 16.74 -24.37 -11.51
N ASN A 330 15.60 -23.67 -11.29
CA ASN A 330 15.61 -22.35 -10.68
C ASN A 330 14.85 -22.25 -9.34
N CYS A 331 13.91 -23.16 -9.07
CA CYS A 331 12.92 -22.98 -7.99
C CYS A 331 12.89 -24.14 -6.98
N ALA A 332 13.05 -25.39 -7.46
CA ALA A 332 12.85 -26.60 -6.66
C ALA A 332 13.82 -26.76 -5.49
N SER A 333 15.01 -26.16 -5.55
CA SER A 333 15.99 -26.16 -4.45
C SER A 333 15.45 -25.48 -3.18
N CYS A 334 14.62 -24.44 -3.34
CA CYS A 334 14.00 -23.71 -2.25
C CYS A 334 12.54 -24.15 -2.00
N HIS A 335 11.76 -24.31 -3.07
CA HIS A 335 10.33 -24.63 -2.95
C HIS A 335 10.02 -26.13 -2.93
N SER A 336 11.02 -27.00 -2.94
CA SER A 336 10.95 -28.44 -3.14
C SER A 336 10.36 -28.87 -4.51
N ALA A 337 10.60 -30.07 -4.93
CA ALA A 337 10.05 -30.60 -6.18
C ALA A 337 8.51 -30.69 -6.15
N ALA A 338 7.93 -30.96 -4.98
CA ALA A 338 6.49 -31.02 -4.77
C ALA A 338 5.84 -29.64 -4.53
N GLY A 339 6.58 -28.55 -4.56
CA GLY A 339 6.08 -27.20 -4.28
C GLY A 339 5.70 -26.97 -2.82
N SER A 340 6.07 -27.89 -1.90
CA SER A 340 5.69 -27.82 -0.49
C SER A 340 6.47 -26.79 0.34
N GLY A 341 7.51 -26.19 -0.21
CA GLY A 341 8.42 -25.30 0.51
C GLY A 341 9.36 -26.07 1.45
N SER A 342 9.89 -25.36 2.45
CA SER A 342 10.78 -25.93 3.46
C SER A 342 10.05 -26.26 4.75
N VAL A 343 10.56 -27.26 5.50
CA VAL A 343 10.12 -27.52 6.87
C VAL A 343 10.38 -26.25 7.72
N GLY A 344 9.35 -25.81 8.45
CA GLY A 344 9.42 -24.58 9.23
C GLY A 344 9.08 -23.29 8.47
N GLY A 345 8.70 -23.39 7.17
CA GLY A 345 8.09 -22.29 6.42
C GLY A 345 9.05 -21.15 6.03
N TYR A 346 10.36 -21.34 6.12
CA TYR A 346 11.34 -20.34 5.66
C TYR A 346 11.15 -20.05 4.16
N TYR A 347 11.12 -21.11 3.34
CA TYR A 347 10.68 -21.03 1.96
C TYR A 347 9.18 -21.39 1.90
N PRO A 348 8.32 -20.49 1.41
CA PRO A 348 6.88 -20.72 1.44
C PRO A 348 6.46 -21.85 0.50
N SER A 349 5.41 -22.59 0.90
CA SER A 349 4.71 -23.50 0.02
C SER A 349 4.08 -22.75 -1.15
N LEU A 350 4.15 -23.34 -2.34
CA LEU A 350 3.42 -22.90 -3.54
C LEU A 350 1.99 -23.46 -3.54
N LEU A 351 1.73 -24.52 -2.75
CA LEU A 351 0.41 -25.11 -2.57
C LEU A 351 -0.43 -24.23 -1.65
N HIS A 352 -1.70 -24.07 -1.98
CA HIS A 352 -2.62 -23.27 -1.19
C HIS A 352 -2.09 -21.84 -0.94
N ASN A 353 -1.45 -21.26 -1.95
CA ASN A 353 -0.84 -19.94 -1.88
C ASN A 353 -1.65 -18.94 -2.71
N SER A 354 -2.04 -17.82 -2.10
CA SER A 354 -2.88 -16.80 -2.75
C SER A 354 -2.28 -16.23 -4.03
N ALA A 355 -0.94 -16.16 -4.18
CA ALA A 355 -0.32 -15.65 -5.40
C ALA A 355 -0.42 -16.64 -6.56
N VAL A 356 -0.28 -17.94 -6.28
CA VAL A 356 -0.37 -19.01 -7.29
C VAL A 356 -1.83 -19.40 -7.56
N GLY A 357 -2.72 -19.19 -6.59
CA GLY A 357 -4.16 -19.49 -6.74
C GLY A 357 -5.00 -18.33 -7.23
N ALA A 358 -4.42 -17.13 -7.41
CA ALA A 358 -5.16 -15.96 -7.91
C ALA A 358 -5.60 -16.15 -9.36
N ARG A 359 -6.76 -15.58 -9.69
CA ARG A 359 -7.24 -15.46 -11.07
C ARG A 359 -6.36 -14.53 -11.90
N ASP A 360 -5.91 -13.43 -11.28
CA ASP A 360 -5.02 -12.48 -11.89
C ASP A 360 -3.57 -12.80 -11.48
N PRO A 361 -2.71 -13.29 -12.39
CA PRO A 361 -1.41 -13.88 -12.07
C PRO A 361 -0.31 -12.85 -11.79
N ASN A 362 -0.69 -11.59 -11.60
CA ASN A 362 0.23 -10.47 -11.42
C ASN A 362 1.27 -10.72 -10.34
N ASN A 363 0.85 -11.10 -9.13
CA ASN A 363 1.77 -11.27 -8.01
C ASN A 363 2.71 -12.47 -8.20
N LEU A 364 2.25 -13.53 -8.88
CA LEU A 364 3.13 -14.63 -9.26
C LEU A 364 4.24 -14.15 -10.20
N VAL A 365 3.86 -13.50 -11.30
CA VAL A 365 4.81 -13.00 -12.31
C VAL A 365 5.74 -11.93 -11.73
N MET A 366 5.20 -10.98 -10.95
CA MET A 366 6.01 -9.95 -10.30
C MET A 366 6.99 -10.53 -9.26
N SER A 367 6.60 -11.58 -8.51
CA SER A 367 7.52 -12.27 -7.59
C SER A 367 8.65 -12.97 -8.34
N ILE A 368 8.38 -13.57 -9.50
CA ILE A 368 9.42 -14.18 -10.34
C ILE A 368 10.34 -13.10 -10.91
N LEU A 369 9.78 -12.02 -11.44
CA LEU A 369 10.56 -10.93 -12.04
C LEU A 369 11.48 -10.25 -11.03
N HIS A 370 10.94 -9.84 -9.90
CA HIS A 370 11.63 -8.92 -8.97
C HIS A 370 12.14 -9.59 -7.70
N GLY A 371 11.76 -10.86 -7.47
CA GLY A 371 12.07 -11.53 -6.23
C GLY A 371 11.21 -11.04 -5.06
N VAL A 372 11.51 -11.53 -3.87
CA VAL A 372 10.85 -11.16 -2.63
C VAL A 372 11.88 -11.01 -1.53
N THR A 373 11.90 -9.87 -0.87
CA THR A 373 12.65 -9.66 0.38
C THR A 373 11.65 -9.37 1.48
N ARG A 374 11.73 -10.10 2.59
CA ARG A 374 10.90 -9.91 3.76
C ARG A 374 11.65 -10.38 5.00
N GLY A 375 12.01 -9.44 5.88
CA GLY A 375 12.89 -9.72 7.00
C GLY A 375 14.19 -10.38 6.53
N GLU A 376 14.46 -11.60 7.02
CA GLU A 376 15.63 -12.40 6.62
C GLU A 376 15.35 -13.34 5.43
N THR A 377 14.10 -13.43 4.96
CA THR A 377 13.73 -14.29 3.84
C THR A 377 14.03 -13.58 2.52
N PHE A 378 14.70 -14.28 1.63
CA PHE A 378 15.09 -13.76 0.33
C PHE A 378 14.76 -14.78 -0.78
N MET A 379 14.03 -14.33 -1.80
CA MET A 379 13.87 -14.99 -3.09
C MET A 379 14.49 -14.10 -4.16
N PRO A 380 15.45 -14.58 -4.97
CA PRO A 380 16.04 -13.78 -6.04
C PRO A 380 15.01 -13.44 -7.12
N GLY A 381 15.19 -12.29 -7.78
CA GLY A 381 14.49 -11.96 -9.01
C GLY A 381 15.16 -12.61 -10.22
N PHE A 382 14.34 -12.98 -11.20
CA PHE A 382 14.81 -13.68 -12.42
C PHE A 382 14.70 -12.81 -13.69
N ALA A 383 14.39 -11.52 -13.55
CA ALA A 383 14.20 -10.62 -14.68
C ALA A 383 15.42 -10.54 -15.62
N GLU A 384 16.65 -10.66 -15.07
CA GLU A 384 17.89 -10.61 -15.83
C GLU A 384 18.32 -11.99 -16.38
N HIS A 385 17.69 -13.08 -15.93
CA HIS A 385 18.12 -14.45 -16.23
C HIS A 385 17.13 -15.20 -17.12
N LEU A 386 15.84 -14.85 -17.06
CA LEU A 386 14.79 -15.49 -17.85
C LEU A 386 14.12 -14.45 -18.73
N ASP A 387 13.91 -14.80 -19.99
CA ASP A 387 13.13 -13.99 -20.91
C ASP A 387 11.61 -14.10 -20.64
N ASP A 388 10.82 -13.28 -21.33
CA ASP A 388 9.39 -13.20 -21.10
C ASP A 388 8.65 -14.51 -21.46
N ALA A 389 9.12 -15.25 -22.47
CA ALA A 389 8.55 -16.52 -22.86
C ALA A 389 8.85 -17.63 -21.84
N GLN A 390 10.08 -17.64 -21.29
CA GLN A 390 10.49 -18.56 -20.25
C GLN A 390 9.72 -18.31 -18.95
N ILE A 391 9.55 -17.02 -18.54
CA ILE A 391 8.76 -16.67 -17.36
C ILE A 391 7.28 -17.06 -17.55
N ALA A 392 6.71 -16.83 -18.73
CA ALA A 392 5.34 -17.26 -19.05
C ALA A 392 5.20 -18.79 -18.96
N THR A 393 6.15 -19.53 -19.53
CA THR A 393 6.18 -21.02 -19.49
C THR A 393 6.30 -21.53 -18.05
N LEU A 394 7.21 -20.97 -17.24
CA LEU A 394 7.37 -21.27 -15.82
C LEU A 394 6.08 -20.96 -15.03
N SER A 395 5.50 -19.78 -15.24
CA SER A 395 4.26 -19.34 -14.55
C SER A 395 3.10 -20.29 -14.86
N ASN A 396 2.93 -20.69 -16.12
CA ASN A 396 1.89 -21.65 -16.51
C ASN A 396 2.10 -23.04 -15.88
N TYR A 397 3.36 -23.47 -15.77
CA TYR A 397 3.69 -24.70 -15.05
C TYR A 397 3.28 -24.59 -13.57
N LEU A 398 3.67 -23.50 -12.88
CA LEU A 398 3.35 -23.28 -11.48
C LEU A 398 1.83 -23.23 -11.22
N LEU A 399 1.10 -22.50 -12.07
CA LEU A 399 -0.36 -22.40 -12.01
C LEU A 399 -1.03 -23.77 -12.18
N LYS A 400 -0.58 -24.56 -13.15
CA LYS A 400 -1.15 -25.87 -13.43
C LYS A 400 -0.83 -26.89 -12.34
N GLN A 401 0.40 -26.89 -11.80
CA GLN A 401 0.85 -27.90 -10.83
C GLN A 401 0.42 -27.56 -9.40
N PHE A 402 0.51 -26.27 -9.00
CA PHE A 402 0.41 -25.89 -7.60
C PHE A 402 -0.72 -24.89 -7.30
N GLY A 403 -1.41 -24.38 -8.31
CA GLY A 403 -2.34 -23.28 -8.16
C GLY A 403 -3.60 -23.35 -9.00
N ASN A 404 -3.97 -22.23 -9.61
CA ASN A 404 -5.13 -22.09 -10.45
C ASN A 404 -4.80 -22.43 -11.92
N GLY A 405 -4.96 -23.69 -12.28
CA GLY A 405 -4.66 -24.21 -13.63
C GLY A 405 -5.57 -23.68 -14.76
N GLU A 406 -6.61 -22.90 -14.45
CA GLU A 406 -7.47 -22.27 -15.45
C GLU A 406 -6.86 -20.95 -15.98
N VAL A 407 -5.87 -20.40 -15.27
CA VAL A 407 -5.20 -19.17 -15.65
C VAL A 407 -4.06 -19.45 -16.61
N THR A 408 -3.93 -18.59 -17.63
CA THR A 408 -2.83 -18.64 -18.61
C THR A 408 -2.06 -17.33 -18.63
N VAL A 409 -0.73 -17.42 -18.62
CA VAL A 409 0.20 -16.30 -18.72
C VAL A 409 0.84 -16.32 -20.11
N THR A 410 0.82 -15.18 -20.81
CA THR A 410 1.48 -15.00 -22.11
C THR A 410 2.80 -14.23 -21.94
N ALA A 411 3.70 -14.35 -22.92
CA ALA A 411 4.94 -13.55 -22.94
C ALA A 411 4.64 -12.04 -22.99
N ASP A 412 3.60 -11.61 -23.71
CA ASP A 412 3.19 -10.21 -23.74
C ASP A 412 2.74 -9.69 -22.38
N PHE A 413 2.01 -10.53 -21.61
CA PHE A 413 1.64 -10.20 -20.24
C PHE A 413 2.90 -10.02 -19.37
N VAL A 414 3.87 -10.93 -19.45
CA VAL A 414 5.14 -10.81 -18.72
C VAL A 414 5.88 -9.54 -19.12
N ALA A 415 5.99 -9.25 -20.42
CA ALA A 415 6.59 -8.02 -20.92
C ALA A 415 5.89 -6.76 -20.39
N GLU A 416 4.57 -6.79 -20.24
CA GLU A 416 3.81 -5.69 -19.63
C GLU A 416 4.14 -5.54 -18.15
N GLN A 417 4.18 -6.63 -17.39
CA GLN A 417 4.55 -6.61 -15.96
C GLN A 417 5.99 -6.12 -15.77
N ARG A 418 6.94 -6.56 -16.60
CA ARG A 418 8.34 -6.10 -16.56
C ARG A 418 8.48 -4.59 -16.76
N ARG A 419 7.56 -3.96 -17.46
CA ARG A 419 7.49 -2.48 -17.62
C ARG A 419 6.76 -1.77 -16.49
N GLY A 420 6.33 -2.48 -15.44
CA GLY A 420 5.59 -1.92 -14.30
C GLY A 420 4.07 -2.02 -14.43
N GLY A 421 3.57 -2.97 -15.23
CA GLY A 421 2.15 -3.25 -15.42
C GLY A 421 1.48 -2.41 -16.52
N PRO A 422 0.14 -2.48 -16.63
CA PRO A 422 -0.60 -1.83 -17.71
C PRO A 422 -0.47 -0.31 -17.67
N ALA A 423 -0.15 0.29 -18.80
CA ALA A 423 -0.08 1.74 -18.93
C ALA A 423 -1.47 2.37 -18.71
N SER A 424 -1.54 3.42 -17.90
CA SER A 424 -2.79 4.15 -17.68
C SER A 424 -3.31 4.75 -19.00
N PRO A 425 -4.61 4.59 -19.33
CA PRO A 425 -5.22 5.24 -20.48
C PRO A 425 -5.44 6.75 -20.27
N LEU A 426 -5.32 7.25 -19.05
CA LEU A 426 -5.64 8.63 -18.67
C LEU A 426 -4.88 9.69 -19.47
N PRO A 427 -3.57 9.61 -19.72
CA PRO A 427 -2.87 10.60 -20.51
C PRO A 427 -3.43 10.72 -21.93
N LYS A 428 -3.79 9.58 -22.55
CA LYS A 428 -4.40 9.55 -23.91
C LYS A 428 -5.82 10.13 -23.89
N LEU A 429 -6.63 9.78 -22.89
CA LEU A 429 -7.99 10.31 -22.73
C LEU A 429 -7.99 11.82 -22.49
N MET A 430 -7.08 12.32 -21.68
CA MET A 430 -6.94 13.75 -21.42
C MET A 430 -6.48 14.52 -22.65
N LEU A 431 -5.54 13.98 -23.41
CA LEU A 431 -5.12 14.58 -24.68
C LEU A 431 -6.29 14.65 -25.68
N GLY A 432 -7.03 13.54 -25.84
CA GLY A 432 -8.23 13.49 -26.68
C GLY A 432 -9.29 14.51 -26.24
N GLY A 433 -9.55 14.61 -24.96
CA GLY A 433 -10.48 15.60 -24.37
C GLY A 433 -10.03 17.04 -24.61
N ALA A 434 -8.74 17.34 -24.46
CA ALA A 434 -8.19 18.67 -24.73
C ALA A 434 -8.32 19.05 -26.22
N VAL A 435 -8.05 18.12 -27.14
CA VAL A 435 -8.24 18.33 -28.59
C VAL A 435 -9.71 18.61 -28.92
N LEU A 436 -10.63 17.82 -28.36
CA LEU A 436 -12.07 18.03 -28.56
C LEU A 436 -12.55 19.38 -28.03
N ALA A 437 -12.08 19.78 -26.86
CA ALA A 437 -12.39 21.08 -26.26
C ALA A 437 -11.88 22.24 -27.15
N LEU A 438 -10.65 22.11 -27.66
CA LEU A 438 -10.06 23.09 -28.57
C LEU A 438 -10.87 23.21 -29.88
N LEU A 439 -11.26 22.09 -30.48
CA LEU A 439 -12.09 22.07 -31.67
C LEU A 439 -13.48 22.69 -31.45
N LEU A 440 -14.08 22.44 -30.27
CA LEU A 440 -15.34 23.06 -29.87
C LEU A 440 -15.21 24.59 -29.75
N VAL A 441 -14.18 25.07 -29.07
CA VAL A 441 -13.89 26.50 -28.94
C VAL A 441 -13.68 27.14 -30.31
N LEU A 442 -12.89 26.49 -31.18
CA LEU A 442 -12.62 26.97 -32.52
C LEU A 442 -13.91 27.05 -33.36
N THR A 443 -14.75 26.03 -33.29
CA THR A 443 -16.05 26.00 -34.03
C THR A 443 -16.98 27.10 -33.50
N LEU A 444 -17.07 27.31 -32.21
CA LEU A 444 -17.87 28.39 -31.61
C LEU A 444 -17.35 29.78 -32.05
N PHE A 445 -16.03 29.95 -32.05
CA PHE A 445 -15.39 31.15 -32.50
C PHE A 445 -15.65 31.46 -33.99
N LEU A 446 -15.52 30.46 -34.83
CA LEU A 446 -15.82 30.56 -36.29
C LEU A 446 -17.29 30.88 -36.53
N ARG A 447 -18.23 30.26 -35.82
CA ARG A 447 -19.66 30.54 -35.87
C ARG A 447 -19.97 31.99 -35.47
N ARG A 448 -19.37 32.49 -34.36
CA ARG A 448 -19.51 33.88 -33.93
C ARG A 448 -18.95 34.90 -34.98
N ARG A 449 -17.82 34.56 -35.62
CA ARG A 449 -17.25 35.43 -36.67
C ARG A 449 -18.16 35.45 -37.93
N ARG A 450 -18.78 34.34 -38.33
CA ARG A 450 -19.72 34.28 -39.45
C ARG A 450 -21.03 35.01 -39.15
N GLY A 451 -21.52 34.97 -37.93
CA GLY A 451 -22.70 35.73 -37.50
C GLY A 451 -22.50 37.26 -37.52
N ARG A 452 -21.28 37.74 -37.15
CA ARG A 452 -20.94 39.16 -37.24
C ARG A 452 -20.71 39.72 -38.63
N LYS A 453 -20.57 38.90 -39.66
CA LYS A 453 -20.43 39.37 -41.06
C LYS A 453 -21.77 39.39 -41.80
N LYS A 454 -22.87 38.97 -41.20
CA LYS A 454 -24.22 38.95 -41.80
C LYS A 454 -25.17 39.97 -41.16
N GLY A 455 -24.78 40.70 -40.19
CA GLY A 455 -25.45 41.91 -39.64
C GLY A 455 -24.61 43.15 -39.93
#